data_3280fc42893b4b69cdb12097c1afe208
#
_entry.id   3280fc42893b4b69cdb12097c1afe208
#
_cell.length_a   1.000
_cell.length_b   1.000
_cell.length_c   1.000
_cell.angle_alpha   90.00
_cell.angle_beta   90.00
_cell.angle_gamma   90.00
#
_symmetry.space_group_name_H-M   'P 1'
#
loop_
_entity.id
_entity.type
_entity.pdbx_description
1 polymer ?
#
loop_
_entity_poly.entity_id
_entity_poly.type
_entity_poly.pdbx_seq_one_letter_code
_entity_poly.pdbx_strand_id
1 'polypeptide(L)'
;MSNLEGKVVAVTGAARGIGRAIVKGFLAEGAKVVALDMSWTPSGLSGDDNDDYVKELEVKQEDVLISTVDISDSLSVERSYIAALDKFGTVDTLVNNASLRQRNLFPPTGKITTLETKDSDWEKMFGVGVFGTLKITRRFIQPMIKQNRGSIVTVISGGAMHTAIGGAYVAQRSGSSEGPYQSAKAATLTMMFYLAYEVREYNIAVNTLIPGNSRTTGYDEQNDARRAEGTTPSSSARISMRPEHMVPLTLFLADQDANSGVTGKCFDVTIWNMEHGLGSPKTWRDPDADPA
;
A
#
# COMPACT_ATOMS: atom_id res chain seq x y z
N MET A 1 16.77 -12.05 10.63
CA MET A 1 17.07 -10.85 9.83
C MET A 1 16.71 -11.19 8.40
N SER A 2 15.96 -10.34 7.72
CA SER A 2 15.61 -10.51 6.30
C SER A 2 16.88 -10.37 5.46
N ASN A 3 17.04 -11.23 4.45
CA ASN A 3 18.18 -11.15 3.52
C ASN A 3 17.70 -10.42 2.26
N LEU A 4 17.66 -9.09 2.34
CA LEU A 4 17.15 -8.24 1.26
C LEU A 4 18.25 -7.51 0.48
N GLU A 5 19.52 -7.63 0.91
CA GLU A 5 20.64 -7.01 0.25
C GLU A 5 20.73 -7.43 -1.23
N GLY A 6 20.79 -6.46 -2.11
CA GLY A 6 20.84 -6.63 -3.56
C GLY A 6 19.56 -7.12 -4.23
N LYS A 7 18.50 -7.47 -3.48
CA LYS A 7 17.19 -7.83 -4.07
C LYS A 7 16.51 -6.64 -4.69
N VAL A 8 15.82 -6.85 -5.78
CA VAL A 8 15.09 -5.82 -6.51
C VAL A 8 13.62 -5.82 -6.08
N VAL A 9 13.18 -4.72 -5.50
CA VAL A 9 11.83 -4.56 -4.96
C VAL A 9 11.07 -3.45 -5.69
N ALA A 10 9.95 -3.78 -6.30
CA ALA A 10 9.06 -2.78 -6.89
C ALA A 10 7.97 -2.36 -5.87
N VAL A 11 7.80 -1.07 -5.65
CA VAL A 11 6.82 -0.51 -4.71
C VAL A 11 5.90 0.46 -5.44
N THR A 12 4.60 0.19 -5.48
CA THR A 12 3.61 1.10 -6.06
C THR A 12 3.07 2.09 -5.04
N GLY A 13 2.77 3.33 -5.46
CA GLY A 13 2.38 4.40 -4.54
C GLY A 13 3.54 4.85 -3.66
N ALA A 14 4.74 4.91 -4.25
CA ALA A 14 6.02 5.09 -3.56
C ALA A 14 6.32 6.53 -3.16
N ALA A 15 5.65 7.53 -3.76
CA ALA A 15 6.00 8.94 -3.57
C ALA A 15 5.68 9.48 -2.18
N ARG A 16 4.76 8.86 -1.42
CA ARG A 16 4.28 9.41 -0.15
C ARG A 16 3.76 8.34 0.82
N GLY A 17 3.53 8.76 2.07
CA GLY A 17 2.86 7.96 3.10
C GLY A 17 3.49 6.59 3.32
N ILE A 18 2.67 5.54 3.33
CA ILE A 18 3.09 4.15 3.56
C ILE A 18 4.11 3.70 2.52
N GLY A 19 3.87 3.98 1.22
CA GLY A 19 4.79 3.56 0.16
C GLY A 19 6.18 4.17 0.31
N ARG A 20 6.28 5.47 0.66
CA ARG A 20 7.55 6.13 0.97
C ARG A 20 8.29 5.47 2.14
N ALA A 21 7.58 5.18 3.23
CA ALA A 21 8.18 4.53 4.39
C ALA A 21 8.72 3.13 4.03
N ILE A 22 7.97 2.38 3.23
CA ILE A 22 8.38 1.06 2.73
C ILE A 22 9.63 1.17 1.85
N VAL A 23 9.69 2.12 0.90
CA VAL A 23 10.87 2.37 0.06
C VAL A 23 12.10 2.67 0.92
N LYS A 24 11.97 3.60 1.88
CA LYS A 24 13.08 3.92 2.81
C LYS A 24 13.52 2.70 3.60
N GLY A 25 12.60 1.86 4.06
CA GLY A 25 12.89 0.61 4.76
C GLY A 25 13.68 -0.39 3.91
N PHE A 26 13.29 -0.61 2.66
CA PHE A 26 14.03 -1.50 1.75
C PHE A 26 15.44 -0.99 1.45
N LEU A 27 15.59 0.31 1.21
CA LEU A 27 16.90 0.91 0.96
C LEU A 27 17.82 0.82 2.18
N ALA A 28 17.27 0.88 3.39
CA ALA A 28 18.04 0.71 4.63
C ALA A 28 18.56 -0.73 4.81
N GLU A 29 17.87 -1.72 4.22
CA GLU A 29 18.29 -3.14 4.21
C GLU A 29 19.15 -3.50 2.97
N GLY A 30 19.63 -2.52 2.21
CA GLY A 30 20.49 -2.75 1.05
C GLY A 30 19.78 -3.29 -0.20
N ALA A 31 18.46 -3.22 -0.25
CA ALA A 31 17.70 -3.62 -1.44
C ALA A 31 17.79 -2.55 -2.53
N LYS A 32 17.65 -2.97 -3.79
CA LYS A 32 17.42 -2.09 -4.94
C LYS A 32 15.93 -1.86 -5.10
N VAL A 33 15.52 -0.62 -5.38
CA VAL A 33 14.10 -0.26 -5.38
C VAL A 33 13.66 0.32 -6.72
N VAL A 34 12.58 -0.23 -7.26
CA VAL A 34 11.78 0.37 -8.34
C VAL A 34 10.63 1.13 -7.68
N ALA A 35 10.79 2.42 -7.51
CA ALA A 35 9.82 3.30 -6.88
C ALA A 35 8.81 3.80 -7.93
N LEU A 36 7.56 3.39 -7.81
CA LEU A 36 6.49 3.58 -8.77
C LEU A 36 5.39 4.47 -8.18
N ASP A 37 5.10 5.60 -8.81
CA ASP A 37 3.96 6.45 -8.44
C ASP A 37 3.38 7.16 -9.65
N MET A 38 2.13 7.55 -9.56
CA MET A 38 1.46 8.34 -10.61
C MET A 38 1.98 9.78 -10.66
N SER A 39 2.46 10.31 -9.53
CA SER A 39 2.97 11.69 -9.43
C SER A 39 4.03 11.82 -8.34
N TRP A 40 5.13 12.43 -8.70
CA TRP A 40 6.25 12.78 -7.82
C TRP A 40 6.23 14.25 -7.39
N THR A 41 5.30 15.02 -7.94
CA THR A 41 5.11 16.44 -7.60
C THR A 41 4.45 16.57 -6.23
N PRO A 42 4.91 17.49 -5.35
CA PRO A 42 4.24 17.81 -4.12
C PRO A 42 2.77 18.17 -4.35
N SER A 43 1.90 17.74 -3.47
CA SER A 43 0.46 18.03 -3.56
C SER A 43 0.09 19.41 -3.01
N GLY A 44 1.06 20.12 -2.42
CA GLY A 44 0.86 21.40 -1.73
C GLY A 44 0.20 21.27 -0.35
N LEU A 45 0.10 20.05 0.17
CA LEU A 45 -0.50 19.76 1.48
C LEU A 45 0.59 19.57 2.54
N SER A 46 0.25 19.83 3.81
CA SER A 46 1.20 19.70 4.90
C SER A 46 1.79 18.29 4.97
N GLY A 47 3.11 18.19 5.15
CA GLY A 47 3.83 16.91 5.18
C GLY A 47 4.10 16.28 3.81
N ASP A 48 3.84 16.97 2.71
CA ASP A 48 4.18 16.53 1.37
C ASP A 48 5.47 17.20 0.88
N ASP A 49 6.60 16.75 1.41
CA ASP A 49 7.97 17.20 1.12
C ASP A 49 8.62 16.38 -0.02
N ASN A 50 7.86 16.08 -1.07
CA ASN A 50 8.30 15.21 -2.14
C ASN A 50 9.59 15.64 -2.83
N ASP A 51 9.85 16.96 -2.92
CA ASP A 51 11.06 17.46 -3.58
C ASP A 51 12.34 17.00 -2.88
N ASP A 52 12.36 17.03 -1.55
CA ASP A 52 13.52 16.56 -0.78
C ASP A 52 13.63 15.03 -0.84
N TYR A 53 12.49 14.32 -0.79
CA TYR A 53 12.49 12.88 -0.92
C TYR A 53 12.96 12.42 -2.31
N VAL A 54 12.55 13.08 -3.39
CA VAL A 54 13.02 12.77 -4.74
C VAL A 54 14.54 12.99 -4.83
N LYS A 55 15.07 14.07 -4.28
CA LYS A 55 16.53 14.31 -4.22
C LYS A 55 17.26 13.22 -3.43
N GLU A 56 16.70 12.77 -2.29
CA GLU A 56 17.25 11.65 -1.53
C GLU A 56 17.35 10.36 -2.39
N LEU A 57 16.33 10.08 -3.21
CA LEU A 57 16.33 8.94 -4.12
C LEU A 57 17.31 9.10 -5.29
N GLU A 58 17.43 10.32 -5.84
CA GLU A 58 18.35 10.63 -6.94
C GLU A 58 19.82 10.45 -6.52
N VAL A 59 20.16 10.76 -5.27
CA VAL A 59 21.51 10.49 -4.72
C VAL A 59 21.81 8.99 -4.71
N LYS A 60 20.80 8.14 -4.59
CA LYS A 60 20.90 6.67 -4.60
C LYS A 60 20.62 6.05 -5.98
N GLN A 61 20.89 6.78 -7.05
CA GLN A 61 20.52 6.37 -8.41
C GLN A 61 21.02 4.99 -8.85
N GLU A 62 22.09 4.47 -8.26
CA GLU A 62 22.56 3.09 -8.52
C GLU A 62 21.55 2.03 -8.01
N ASP A 63 20.91 2.30 -6.90
CA ASP A 63 20.00 1.39 -6.20
C ASP A 63 18.52 1.74 -6.38
N VAL A 64 18.21 2.88 -7.00
CA VAL A 64 16.82 3.34 -7.14
C VAL A 64 16.48 3.67 -8.59
N LEU A 65 15.36 3.12 -9.06
CA LEU A 65 14.67 3.58 -10.27
C LEU A 65 13.39 4.32 -9.86
N ILE A 66 13.34 5.62 -10.11
CA ILE A 66 12.11 6.41 -9.99
C ILE A 66 11.35 6.30 -11.32
N SER A 67 10.08 5.89 -11.28
CA SER A 67 9.25 5.78 -12.48
C SER A 67 7.84 6.34 -12.24
N THR A 68 7.39 7.16 -13.18
CA THR A 68 6.01 7.65 -13.19
C THR A 68 5.11 6.61 -13.86
N VAL A 69 4.14 6.08 -13.12
CA VAL A 69 3.24 5.03 -13.59
C VAL A 69 1.80 5.23 -13.12
N ASP A 70 0.87 5.21 -14.06
CA ASP A 70 -0.53 4.95 -13.76
C ASP A 70 -0.76 3.44 -13.88
N ILE A 71 -1.00 2.78 -12.75
CA ILE A 71 -1.23 1.32 -12.73
C ILE A 71 -2.54 0.92 -13.43
N SER A 72 -3.46 1.85 -13.66
CA SER A 72 -4.69 1.59 -14.42
C SER A 72 -4.47 1.57 -15.93
N ASP A 73 -3.34 2.13 -16.43
CA ASP A 73 -2.94 2.13 -17.83
C ASP A 73 -1.91 1.02 -18.12
N SER A 74 -2.27 0.07 -18.97
CA SER A 74 -1.43 -1.06 -19.34
C SER A 74 -0.13 -0.64 -20.05
N LEU A 75 -0.14 0.43 -20.85
CA LEU A 75 1.07 0.92 -21.53
C LEU A 75 2.01 1.60 -20.53
N SER A 76 1.46 2.32 -19.55
CA SER A 76 2.26 2.90 -18.47
C SER A 76 2.95 1.82 -17.63
N VAL A 77 2.21 0.77 -17.27
CA VAL A 77 2.75 -0.41 -16.58
C VAL A 77 3.86 -1.08 -17.39
N GLU A 78 3.65 -1.29 -18.69
CA GLU A 78 4.63 -1.92 -19.57
C GLU A 78 5.94 -1.12 -19.64
N ARG A 79 5.88 0.19 -19.82
CA ARG A 79 7.06 1.06 -19.84
C ARG A 79 7.85 0.99 -18.53
N SER A 80 7.16 1.04 -17.39
CA SER A 80 7.81 0.95 -16.09
C SER A 80 8.46 -0.42 -15.84
N TYR A 81 7.83 -1.49 -16.31
CA TYR A 81 8.38 -2.84 -16.25
C TYR A 81 9.66 -2.98 -17.08
N ILE A 82 9.65 -2.52 -18.33
CA ILE A 82 10.83 -2.54 -19.21
C ILE A 82 11.98 -1.76 -18.56
N ALA A 83 11.72 -0.54 -18.07
CA ALA A 83 12.72 0.26 -17.39
C ALA A 83 13.32 -0.42 -16.16
N ALA A 84 12.50 -1.15 -15.39
CA ALA A 84 12.97 -1.93 -14.24
C ALA A 84 13.90 -3.07 -14.64
N LEU A 85 13.56 -3.80 -15.72
CA LEU A 85 14.41 -4.89 -16.22
C LEU A 85 15.68 -4.36 -16.88
N ASP A 86 15.61 -3.27 -17.63
CA ASP A 86 16.79 -2.65 -18.26
C ASP A 86 17.79 -2.21 -17.20
N LYS A 87 17.32 -1.70 -16.05
CA LYS A 87 18.20 -1.24 -14.99
C LYS A 87 18.73 -2.35 -14.10
N PHE A 88 17.87 -3.26 -13.68
CA PHE A 88 18.20 -4.23 -12.62
C PHE A 88 18.19 -5.70 -13.09
N GLY A 89 17.70 -5.97 -14.29
CA GLY A 89 17.65 -7.32 -14.88
C GLY A 89 16.54 -8.22 -14.33
N THR A 90 15.99 -7.91 -13.15
CA THR A 90 14.97 -8.72 -12.48
C THR A 90 14.08 -7.87 -11.57
N VAL A 91 13.05 -8.50 -11.01
CA VAL A 91 12.28 -8.02 -9.84
C VAL A 91 12.01 -9.24 -8.96
N ASP A 92 12.41 -9.16 -7.70
CA ASP A 92 12.26 -10.24 -6.71
C ASP A 92 10.99 -10.09 -5.87
N THR A 93 10.57 -8.85 -5.62
CA THR A 93 9.41 -8.55 -4.80
C THR A 93 8.56 -7.44 -5.42
N LEU A 94 7.24 -7.60 -5.36
CA LEU A 94 6.28 -6.55 -5.70
C LEU A 94 5.46 -6.17 -4.46
N VAL A 95 5.49 -4.88 -4.10
CA VAL A 95 4.61 -4.31 -3.07
C VAL A 95 3.49 -3.51 -3.73
N ASN A 96 2.29 -4.06 -3.74
CA ASN A 96 1.07 -3.40 -4.19
C ASN A 96 0.53 -2.51 -3.08
N ASN A 97 0.91 -1.24 -3.09
CA ASN A 97 0.47 -0.25 -2.11
C ASN A 97 -0.35 0.89 -2.73
N ALA A 98 -0.18 1.17 -4.02
CA ALA A 98 -0.93 2.23 -4.70
C ALA A 98 -2.44 2.09 -4.50
N SER A 99 -3.10 3.20 -4.22
CA SER A 99 -4.54 3.27 -4.02
C SER A 99 -5.06 4.63 -4.44
N LEU A 100 -6.24 4.65 -5.04
CA LEU A 100 -6.91 5.91 -5.34
C LEU A 100 -7.35 6.57 -4.02
N ARG A 101 -7.08 7.87 -3.88
CA ARG A 101 -7.56 8.62 -2.74
C ARG A 101 -9.05 8.88 -2.87
N GLN A 102 -9.79 8.62 -1.80
CA GLN A 102 -11.24 8.83 -1.78
C GLN A 102 -11.62 10.28 -2.09
N ARG A 103 -10.82 11.26 -1.65
CA ARG A 103 -11.08 12.69 -1.92
C ARG A 103 -11.21 13.04 -3.40
N ASN A 104 -10.64 12.26 -4.30
CA ASN A 104 -10.74 12.48 -5.74
C ASN A 104 -12.10 12.04 -6.31
N LEU A 105 -12.89 11.34 -5.50
CA LEU A 105 -14.20 10.78 -5.90
C LEU A 105 -15.34 11.32 -5.07
N PHE A 106 -15.09 11.62 -3.79
CA PHE A 106 -16.09 11.99 -2.81
C PHE A 106 -15.81 13.38 -2.25
N PRO A 107 -16.79 13.99 -1.56
CA PRO A 107 -16.50 15.16 -0.74
C PRO A 107 -15.28 14.91 0.14
N PRO A 108 -14.41 15.91 0.35
CA PRO A 108 -13.17 15.74 1.12
C PRO A 108 -13.38 15.13 2.51
N THR A 109 -14.55 15.35 3.12
CA THR A 109 -14.93 14.77 4.41
C THR A 109 -15.20 13.27 4.36
N GLY A 110 -15.32 12.68 3.17
CA GLY A 110 -15.67 11.30 2.97
C GLY A 110 -17.12 10.95 3.38
N LYS A 111 -18.00 11.91 3.57
CA LYS A 111 -19.38 11.68 3.98
C LYS A 111 -20.32 11.56 2.78
N ILE A 112 -20.44 10.38 2.23
CA ILE A 112 -21.39 10.05 1.18
C ILE A 112 -21.90 8.63 1.39
N THR A 113 -23.18 8.37 1.33
CA THR A 113 -23.71 7.02 1.46
C THR A 113 -23.49 6.23 0.17
N THR A 114 -23.55 4.90 0.24
CA THR A 114 -23.45 4.04 -0.94
C THR A 114 -24.50 4.40 -2.00
N LEU A 115 -25.69 4.82 -1.59
CA LEU A 115 -26.77 5.19 -2.50
C LEU A 115 -26.56 6.54 -3.19
N GLU A 116 -25.72 7.39 -2.63
CA GLU A 116 -25.38 8.71 -3.19
C GLU A 116 -24.13 8.66 -4.08
N THR A 117 -23.36 7.56 -4.04
CA THR A 117 -22.19 7.40 -4.92
C THR A 117 -22.62 7.20 -6.36
N LYS A 118 -21.78 7.67 -7.29
CA LYS A 118 -22.01 7.51 -8.73
C LYS A 118 -21.32 6.22 -9.22
N ASP A 119 -21.85 5.62 -10.27
CA ASP A 119 -21.23 4.46 -10.94
C ASP A 119 -19.76 4.75 -11.30
N SER A 120 -19.48 5.97 -11.80
CA SER A 120 -18.13 6.41 -12.12
C SER A 120 -17.16 6.41 -10.94
N ASP A 121 -17.64 6.52 -9.71
CA ASP A 121 -16.79 6.46 -8.51
C ASP A 121 -16.35 5.02 -8.26
N TRP A 122 -17.26 4.07 -8.47
CA TRP A 122 -16.97 2.63 -8.39
C TRP A 122 -16.02 2.20 -9.51
N GLU A 123 -16.30 2.62 -10.76
CA GLU A 123 -15.43 2.32 -11.91
C GLU A 123 -14.00 2.79 -11.68
N LYS A 124 -13.80 4.03 -11.21
CA LYS A 124 -12.47 4.56 -10.91
C LYS A 124 -11.80 3.83 -9.75
N MET A 125 -12.56 3.56 -8.67
CA MET A 125 -11.99 2.87 -7.50
C MET A 125 -11.57 1.45 -7.83
N PHE A 126 -12.40 0.71 -8.57
CA PHE A 126 -12.05 -0.64 -9.03
C PHE A 126 -11.00 -0.59 -10.15
N GLY A 127 -11.05 0.40 -11.02
CA GLY A 127 -10.07 0.62 -12.09
C GLY A 127 -8.64 0.68 -11.56
N VAL A 128 -8.43 1.44 -10.50
CA VAL A 128 -7.10 1.52 -9.84
C VAL A 128 -6.90 0.39 -8.84
N GLY A 129 -7.83 0.21 -7.89
CA GLY A 129 -7.64 -0.67 -6.73
C GLY A 129 -7.61 -2.15 -7.08
N VAL A 130 -8.41 -2.59 -8.06
CA VAL A 130 -8.51 -4.00 -8.46
C VAL A 130 -7.81 -4.24 -9.78
N PHE A 131 -8.28 -3.61 -10.85
CA PHE A 131 -7.74 -3.87 -12.19
C PHE A 131 -6.32 -3.33 -12.37
N GLY A 132 -5.99 -2.18 -11.77
CA GLY A 132 -4.64 -1.65 -11.76
C GLY A 132 -3.68 -2.57 -11.00
N THR A 133 -4.07 -3.02 -9.80
CA THR A 133 -3.30 -4.01 -9.04
C THR A 133 -3.11 -5.32 -9.83
N LEU A 134 -4.13 -5.78 -10.55
CA LEU A 134 -4.01 -6.96 -11.40
C LEU A 134 -3.04 -6.76 -12.56
N LYS A 135 -3.09 -5.60 -13.24
CA LYS A 135 -2.22 -5.29 -14.38
C LYS A 135 -0.75 -5.26 -13.97
N ILE A 136 -0.42 -4.50 -12.91
CA ILE A 136 0.95 -4.40 -12.42
C ILE A 136 1.47 -5.76 -11.93
N THR A 137 0.62 -6.53 -11.22
CA THR A 137 0.96 -7.85 -10.72
C THR A 137 1.26 -8.81 -11.87
N ARG A 138 0.40 -8.89 -12.89
CA ARG A 138 0.62 -9.76 -14.06
C ARG A 138 1.93 -9.49 -14.78
N ARG A 139 2.36 -8.24 -14.78
CA ARG A 139 3.57 -7.85 -15.48
C ARG A 139 4.81 -8.08 -14.63
N PHE A 140 4.80 -7.61 -13.40
CA PHE A 140 5.97 -7.68 -12.51
C PHE A 140 6.22 -9.07 -11.91
N ILE A 141 5.25 -10.00 -11.98
CA ILE A 141 5.45 -11.39 -11.58
C ILE A 141 6.29 -12.20 -12.59
N GLN A 142 6.42 -11.75 -13.84
CA GLN A 142 7.08 -12.53 -14.89
C GLN A 142 8.54 -12.89 -14.58
N PRO A 143 9.41 -11.98 -14.09
CA PRO A 143 10.75 -12.35 -13.67
C PRO A 143 10.74 -13.32 -12.47
N MET A 144 9.78 -13.22 -11.56
CA MET A 144 9.65 -14.14 -10.42
C MET A 144 9.31 -15.57 -10.89
N ILE A 145 8.41 -15.71 -11.88
CA ILE A 145 8.10 -17.00 -12.51
C ILE A 145 9.35 -17.57 -13.18
N LYS A 146 10.08 -16.75 -13.96
CA LYS A 146 11.28 -17.18 -14.67
C LYS A 146 12.38 -17.67 -13.73
N GLN A 147 12.55 -17.03 -12.57
CA GLN A 147 13.57 -17.42 -11.57
C GLN A 147 13.07 -18.45 -10.56
N ASN A 148 11.80 -18.84 -10.64
CA ASN A 148 11.14 -19.78 -9.73
C ASN A 148 11.25 -19.35 -8.26
N ARG A 149 11.14 -18.06 -8.00
CA ARG A 149 11.18 -17.46 -6.67
C ARG A 149 10.66 -16.02 -6.72
N GLY A 150 9.91 -15.62 -5.69
CA GLY A 150 9.49 -14.22 -5.54
C GLY A 150 8.53 -14.01 -4.38
N SER A 151 8.23 -12.75 -4.11
CA SER A 151 7.23 -12.37 -3.12
C SER A 151 6.34 -11.24 -3.62
N ILE A 152 5.05 -11.34 -3.35
CA ILE A 152 4.06 -10.29 -3.59
C ILE A 152 3.41 -9.92 -2.26
N VAL A 153 3.51 -8.65 -1.89
CA VAL A 153 2.92 -8.10 -0.67
C VAL A 153 1.88 -7.05 -1.07
N THR A 154 0.63 -7.21 -0.63
CA THR A 154 -0.44 -6.30 -1.03
C THR A 154 -1.09 -5.63 0.18
N VAL A 155 -1.09 -4.29 0.18
CA VAL A 155 -1.72 -3.48 1.23
C VAL A 155 -3.23 -3.41 1.00
N ILE A 156 -3.98 -3.97 1.94
CA ILE A 156 -5.45 -3.93 1.94
C ILE A 156 -5.97 -2.95 3.00
N SER A 157 -7.14 -3.20 3.56
CA SER A 157 -7.75 -2.38 4.60
C SER A 157 -8.47 -3.25 5.62
N GLY A 158 -8.43 -2.86 6.89
CA GLY A 158 -9.17 -3.54 7.95
C GLY A 158 -10.69 -3.55 7.71
N GLY A 159 -11.24 -2.51 7.08
CA GLY A 159 -12.65 -2.47 6.72
C GLY A 159 -13.06 -3.56 5.73
N ALA A 160 -12.18 -3.94 4.81
CA ALA A 160 -12.43 -5.02 3.87
C ALA A 160 -12.59 -6.39 4.56
N MET A 161 -11.75 -6.65 5.56
CA MET A 161 -11.82 -7.90 6.35
C MET A 161 -13.07 -7.96 7.22
N HIS A 162 -13.35 -6.90 7.96
CA HIS A 162 -14.48 -6.88 8.90
C HIS A 162 -15.83 -6.99 8.20
N THR A 163 -15.98 -6.44 7.01
CA THR A 163 -17.21 -6.59 6.20
C THR A 163 -17.37 -8.02 5.70
N ALA A 164 -16.30 -8.67 5.27
CA ALA A 164 -16.34 -10.04 4.74
C ALA A 164 -16.77 -11.09 5.78
N ILE A 165 -16.48 -10.87 7.06
CA ILE A 165 -16.84 -11.79 8.15
C ILE A 165 -18.09 -11.37 8.93
N GLY A 166 -18.87 -10.41 8.41
CA GLY A 166 -20.11 -9.96 9.04
C GLY A 166 -19.92 -9.13 10.30
N GLY A 167 -18.79 -8.42 10.42
CA GLY A 167 -18.42 -7.70 11.63
C GLY A 167 -19.23 -6.44 11.88
N ALA A 168 -19.37 -6.10 13.17
CA ALA A 168 -19.96 -4.87 13.66
C ALA A 168 -19.22 -3.57 13.25
N TYR A 169 -18.11 -3.70 12.55
CA TYR A 169 -17.27 -2.58 12.10
C TYR A 169 -18.05 -1.53 11.29
N VAL A 170 -18.90 -2.00 10.37
CA VAL A 170 -19.72 -1.10 9.53
C VAL A 170 -20.84 -0.46 10.33
N ALA A 171 -21.47 -1.22 11.23
CA ALA A 171 -22.58 -0.74 12.05
C ALA A 171 -22.15 0.33 13.07
N GLN A 172 -20.89 0.35 13.48
CA GLN A 172 -20.35 1.32 14.45
C GLN A 172 -19.84 2.62 13.79
N ARG A 173 -19.67 2.65 12.46
CA ARG A 173 -19.24 3.83 11.72
C ARG A 173 -20.44 4.53 11.09
N SER A 174 -21.19 5.28 11.89
CA SER A 174 -22.18 6.19 11.34
C SER A 174 -21.48 7.24 10.46
N GLY A 175 -21.79 7.26 9.15
CA GLY A 175 -21.38 8.30 8.20
C GLY A 175 -20.02 8.12 7.54
N SER A 176 -19.41 6.94 7.51
CA SER A 176 -18.25 6.69 6.67
C SER A 176 -18.66 6.01 5.37
N SER A 177 -18.43 6.69 4.28
CA SER A 177 -18.74 6.29 2.91
C SER A 177 -17.54 5.67 2.25
N GLU A 178 -17.04 4.63 2.85
CA GLU A 178 -15.91 3.88 2.29
C GLU A 178 -16.38 2.70 1.41
N GLY A 179 -17.67 2.65 1.05
CA GLY A 179 -18.27 1.55 0.31
C GLY A 179 -17.44 1.12 -0.91
N PRO A 180 -17.21 1.99 -1.90
CA PRO A 180 -16.44 1.64 -3.09
C PRO A 180 -14.98 1.24 -2.76
N TYR A 181 -14.35 1.94 -1.80
CA TYR A 181 -12.98 1.67 -1.39
C TYR A 181 -12.86 0.30 -0.69
N GLN A 182 -13.69 0.04 0.32
CA GLN A 182 -13.63 -1.22 1.06
C GLN A 182 -14.02 -2.41 0.18
N SER A 183 -14.98 -2.21 -0.74
CA SER A 183 -15.35 -3.23 -1.72
C SER A 183 -14.18 -3.56 -2.67
N ALA A 184 -13.47 -2.54 -3.16
CA ALA A 184 -12.28 -2.76 -3.99
C ALA A 184 -11.16 -3.47 -3.21
N LYS A 185 -10.93 -3.09 -1.94
CA LYS A 185 -9.94 -3.76 -1.08
C LYS A 185 -10.32 -5.22 -0.75
N ALA A 186 -11.61 -5.52 -0.57
CA ALA A 186 -12.10 -6.89 -0.38
C ALA A 186 -11.93 -7.74 -1.66
N ALA A 187 -12.24 -7.17 -2.84
CA ALA A 187 -12.00 -7.83 -4.11
C ALA A 187 -10.50 -8.13 -4.33
N THR A 188 -9.64 -7.16 -4.01
CA THR A 188 -8.18 -7.33 -4.10
C THR A 188 -7.68 -8.41 -3.13
N LEU A 189 -8.17 -8.45 -1.89
CA LEU A 189 -7.84 -9.49 -0.92
C LEU A 189 -8.12 -10.88 -1.47
N THR A 190 -9.35 -11.09 -1.98
CA THR A 190 -9.76 -12.36 -2.57
C THR A 190 -8.87 -12.72 -3.76
N MET A 191 -8.61 -11.77 -4.66
CA MET A 191 -7.73 -11.97 -5.81
C MET A 191 -6.31 -12.44 -5.39
N MET A 192 -5.74 -11.87 -4.33
CA MET A 192 -4.42 -12.27 -3.84
C MET A 192 -4.41 -13.67 -3.24
N PHE A 193 -5.48 -14.12 -2.60
CA PHE A 193 -5.57 -15.49 -2.11
C PHE A 193 -5.64 -16.53 -3.25
N TYR A 194 -6.39 -16.25 -4.31
CA TYR A 194 -6.38 -17.10 -5.49
C TYR A 194 -5.01 -17.12 -6.16
N LEU A 195 -4.40 -15.96 -6.33
CA LEU A 195 -3.06 -15.86 -6.89
C LEU A 195 -2.02 -16.65 -6.07
N ALA A 196 -2.11 -16.61 -4.72
CA ALA A 196 -1.20 -17.37 -3.86
C ALA A 196 -1.26 -18.88 -4.13
N TYR A 197 -2.44 -19.40 -4.42
CA TYR A 197 -2.63 -20.80 -4.82
C TYR A 197 -2.05 -21.08 -6.21
N GLU A 198 -2.38 -20.23 -7.18
CA GLU A 198 -2.02 -20.40 -8.59
C GLU A 198 -0.51 -20.37 -8.84
N VAL A 199 0.23 -19.51 -8.11
CA VAL A 199 1.68 -19.31 -8.33
C VAL A 199 2.58 -20.07 -7.37
N ARG A 200 1.99 -20.93 -6.54
CA ARG A 200 2.75 -21.74 -5.57
C ARG A 200 3.76 -22.66 -6.25
N GLU A 201 3.43 -23.19 -7.41
CA GLU A 201 4.32 -24.04 -8.19
C GLU A 201 5.61 -23.33 -8.64
N TYR A 202 5.57 -22.00 -8.76
CA TYR A 202 6.72 -21.15 -9.09
C TYR A 202 7.45 -20.65 -7.83
N ASN A 203 7.16 -21.21 -6.67
CA ASN A 203 7.75 -20.80 -5.40
C ASN A 203 7.62 -19.29 -5.11
N ILE A 204 6.48 -18.71 -5.47
CA ILE A 204 6.18 -17.30 -5.23
C ILE A 204 5.24 -17.18 -4.04
N ALA A 205 5.67 -16.43 -3.00
CA ALA A 205 4.82 -16.10 -1.87
C ALA A 205 3.89 -14.93 -2.21
N VAL A 206 2.62 -15.02 -1.85
CA VAL A 206 1.66 -13.93 -2.01
C VAL A 206 0.94 -13.71 -0.68
N ASN A 207 1.13 -12.55 -0.08
CA ASN A 207 0.54 -12.20 1.19
C ASN A 207 -0.10 -10.81 1.17
N THR A 208 -1.02 -10.58 2.07
CA THR A 208 -1.68 -9.29 2.25
C THR A 208 -1.45 -8.77 3.67
N LEU A 209 -1.51 -7.45 3.83
CA LEU A 209 -1.38 -6.82 5.12
C LEU A 209 -2.38 -5.67 5.32
N ILE A 210 -2.84 -5.55 6.56
CA ILE A 210 -3.73 -4.51 7.03
C ILE A 210 -2.90 -3.47 7.77
N PRO A 211 -2.87 -2.20 7.29
CA PRO A 211 -1.99 -1.18 7.85
C PRO A 211 -2.41 -0.65 9.24
N GLY A 212 -3.61 -0.98 9.73
CA GLY A 212 -4.13 -0.31 10.91
C GLY A 212 -4.44 1.18 10.63
N ASN A 213 -4.36 2.03 11.64
CA ASN A 213 -4.62 3.47 11.53
C ASN A 213 -3.30 4.22 11.27
N SER A 214 -2.86 4.26 10.01
CA SER A 214 -1.64 4.96 9.61
C SER A 214 -1.95 6.42 9.25
N ARG A 215 -1.19 7.36 9.81
CA ARG A 215 -1.24 8.74 9.35
C ARG A 215 -0.61 8.84 7.95
N THR A 216 -1.35 9.39 7.04
CA THR A 216 -0.92 9.63 5.65
C THR A 216 -1.41 11.00 5.22
N THR A 217 -0.83 11.56 4.16
CA THR A 217 -1.31 12.82 3.57
C THR A 217 -2.82 12.80 3.32
N GLY A 218 -3.35 11.68 2.81
CA GLY A 218 -4.79 11.54 2.57
C GLY A 218 -5.65 11.54 3.85
N TYR A 219 -5.09 11.07 4.96
CA TYR A 219 -5.72 11.13 6.27
C TYR A 219 -5.78 12.58 6.80
N ASP A 220 -4.68 13.31 6.70
CA ASP A 220 -4.62 14.71 7.14
C ASP A 220 -5.59 15.58 6.33
N GLU A 221 -5.64 15.43 5.02
CA GLU A 221 -6.58 16.12 4.13
C GLU A 221 -8.04 15.89 4.54
N GLN A 222 -8.39 14.65 4.85
CA GLN A 222 -9.76 14.32 5.29
C GLN A 222 -10.10 14.97 6.63
N ASN A 223 -9.15 15.00 7.55
CA ASN A 223 -9.35 15.61 8.85
C ASN A 223 -9.45 17.13 8.76
N ASP A 224 -8.62 17.76 7.93
CA ASP A 224 -8.69 19.21 7.68
C ASP A 224 -10.04 19.61 7.08
N ALA A 225 -10.53 18.84 6.09
CA ALA A 225 -11.84 19.09 5.52
C ALA A 225 -12.97 18.93 6.56
N ARG A 226 -12.88 17.94 7.44
CA ARG A 226 -13.85 17.73 8.53
C ARG A 226 -13.82 18.86 9.56
N ARG A 227 -12.63 19.36 9.91
CA ARG A 227 -12.50 20.53 10.79
C ARG A 227 -13.12 21.76 10.16
N ALA A 228 -12.89 22.00 8.88
CA ALA A 228 -13.47 23.13 8.14
C ALA A 228 -15.00 23.07 8.10
N GLU A 229 -15.60 21.88 8.09
CA GLU A 229 -17.05 21.67 8.18
C GLU A 229 -17.59 21.67 9.64
N GLY A 230 -16.74 21.90 10.66
CA GLY A 230 -17.13 21.84 12.06
C GLY A 230 -17.50 20.43 12.55
N THR A 231 -16.99 19.39 11.86
CA THR A 231 -17.24 18.00 12.20
C THR A 231 -16.01 17.36 12.86
N THR A 232 -16.26 16.42 13.81
CA THR A 232 -15.18 15.75 14.54
C THR A 232 -14.30 14.92 13.59
N PRO A 233 -12.97 15.03 13.69
CA PRO A 233 -12.05 14.14 12.97
C PRO A 233 -12.35 12.67 13.24
N SER A 234 -12.10 11.81 12.27
CA SER A 234 -12.42 10.38 12.39
C SER A 234 -11.55 9.62 13.41
N SER A 235 -10.55 10.27 13.95
CA SER A 235 -9.48 9.69 14.77
C SER A 235 -9.61 9.87 16.27
N SER A 236 -10.63 10.58 16.75
CA SER A 236 -10.75 10.88 18.19
C SER A 236 -10.72 9.66 19.13
N ALA A 237 -10.88 8.45 18.61
CA ALA A 237 -10.86 7.21 19.38
C ALA A 237 -9.70 6.25 19.03
N ARG A 238 -8.83 6.58 18.05
CA ARG A 238 -7.79 5.65 17.58
C ARG A 238 -6.44 6.35 17.50
N ILE A 239 -5.40 5.66 17.98
CA ILE A 239 -4.02 6.13 17.86
C ILE A 239 -3.64 6.11 16.39
N SER A 240 -3.27 7.28 15.83
CA SER A 240 -2.67 7.38 14.50
C SER A 240 -1.19 7.03 14.57
N MET A 241 -0.77 6.07 13.78
CA MET A 241 0.61 5.56 13.77
C MET A 241 1.40 6.15 12.61
N ARG A 242 2.69 6.36 12.83
CA ARG A 242 3.61 6.72 11.75
C ARG A 242 3.65 5.64 10.68
N PRO A 243 3.76 5.98 9.38
CA PRO A 243 3.80 5.00 8.29
C PRO A 243 4.90 3.93 8.44
N GLU A 244 5.98 4.24 9.14
CA GLU A 244 7.12 3.35 9.39
C GLU A 244 6.76 2.07 10.15
N HIS A 245 5.63 2.05 10.89
CA HIS A 245 5.16 0.84 11.57
C HIS A 245 4.86 -0.31 10.59
N MET A 246 4.67 0.01 9.31
CA MET A 246 4.44 -0.96 8.23
C MET A 246 5.71 -1.71 7.81
N VAL A 247 6.88 -1.09 8.01
CA VAL A 247 8.15 -1.54 7.44
C VAL A 247 8.55 -2.93 7.93
N PRO A 248 8.58 -3.24 9.24
CA PRO A 248 9.09 -4.54 9.70
C PRO A 248 8.35 -5.74 9.10
N LEU A 249 7.02 -5.72 9.09
CA LEU A 249 6.23 -6.81 8.50
C LEU A 249 6.41 -6.86 6.98
N THR A 250 6.50 -5.71 6.31
CA THR A 250 6.69 -5.69 4.85
C THR A 250 8.05 -6.29 4.46
N LEU A 251 9.11 -5.98 5.18
CA LEU A 251 10.44 -6.57 4.98
C LEU A 251 10.41 -8.09 5.23
N PHE A 252 9.77 -8.52 6.31
CA PHE A 252 9.60 -9.95 6.60
C PHE A 252 8.88 -10.67 5.47
N LEU A 253 7.77 -10.13 4.98
CA LEU A 253 6.98 -10.75 3.91
C LEU A 253 7.71 -10.72 2.57
N ALA A 254 8.51 -9.69 2.28
CA ALA A 254 9.30 -9.57 1.06
C ALA A 254 10.39 -10.66 0.93
N ASP A 255 10.87 -11.18 2.04
CA ASP A 255 11.88 -12.26 2.08
C ASP A 255 11.27 -13.67 2.06
N GLN A 256 9.94 -13.81 2.00
CA GLN A 256 9.28 -15.11 1.95
C GLN A 256 9.30 -15.72 0.55
N ASP A 257 9.24 -17.03 0.50
CA ASP A 257 8.90 -17.82 -0.68
C ASP A 257 7.79 -18.84 -0.34
N ALA A 258 7.19 -19.47 -1.35
CA ALA A 258 6.04 -20.34 -1.12
C ALA A 258 6.40 -21.71 -0.50
N ASN A 259 7.65 -22.15 -0.61
CA ASN A 259 8.09 -23.46 -0.14
C ASN A 259 8.56 -23.45 1.31
N SER A 260 9.34 -22.43 1.69
CA SER A 260 9.97 -22.35 3.02
C SER A 260 9.35 -21.29 3.92
N GLY A 261 8.54 -20.43 3.36
CA GLY A 261 8.02 -19.28 4.05
C GLY A 261 6.51 -19.27 4.21
N VAL A 262 5.98 -18.07 4.31
CA VAL A 262 4.56 -17.81 4.51
C VAL A 262 3.93 -17.34 3.20
N THR A 263 2.84 -17.99 2.79
CA THR A 263 2.05 -17.59 1.61
C THR A 263 0.56 -17.77 1.86
N GLY A 264 -0.29 -17.01 1.16
CA GLY A 264 -1.74 -17.08 1.27
C GLY A 264 -2.28 -16.60 2.62
N LYS A 265 -1.62 -15.62 3.25
CA LYS A 265 -2.01 -15.09 4.55
C LYS A 265 -2.35 -13.60 4.48
N CYS A 266 -3.18 -13.18 5.43
CA CYS A 266 -3.48 -11.78 5.69
C CYS A 266 -3.04 -11.45 7.11
N PHE A 267 -2.20 -10.44 7.26
CA PHE A 267 -1.66 -10.02 8.56
C PHE A 267 -2.18 -8.64 8.96
N ASP A 268 -2.54 -8.48 10.21
CA ASP A 268 -2.69 -7.16 10.83
C ASP A 268 -1.32 -6.71 11.34
N VAL A 269 -0.83 -5.60 10.79
CA VAL A 269 0.51 -5.06 11.11
C VAL A 269 0.64 -4.72 12.59
N THR A 270 -0.44 -4.22 13.20
CA THR A 270 -0.43 -3.83 14.61
C THR A 270 -0.27 -5.04 15.52
N ILE A 271 -1.04 -6.10 15.23
CA ILE A 271 -0.97 -7.36 15.98
C ILE A 271 0.40 -8.00 15.79
N TRP A 272 0.86 -8.08 14.54
CA TRP A 272 2.15 -8.69 14.21
C TRP A 272 3.33 -7.97 14.91
N ASN A 273 3.34 -6.63 14.90
CA ASN A 273 4.37 -5.86 15.59
C ASN A 273 4.39 -6.13 17.10
N MET A 274 3.22 -6.23 17.74
CA MET A 274 3.13 -6.56 19.16
C MET A 274 3.66 -7.97 19.47
N GLU A 275 3.26 -8.96 18.67
CA GLU A 275 3.69 -10.36 18.83
C GLU A 275 5.18 -10.55 18.64
N HIS A 276 5.82 -9.70 17.82
CA HIS A 276 7.27 -9.75 17.56
C HIS A 276 8.09 -8.75 18.40
N GLY A 277 7.47 -8.14 19.43
CA GLY A 277 8.19 -7.23 20.34
C GLY A 277 8.58 -5.88 19.73
N LEU A 278 8.01 -5.51 18.59
CA LEU A 278 8.31 -4.28 17.87
C LEU A 278 7.48 -3.08 18.34
N GLY A 279 6.65 -3.28 19.36
CA GLY A 279 5.88 -2.24 20.02
C GLY A 279 4.39 -2.26 19.67
N SER A 280 3.64 -1.52 20.49
CA SER A 280 2.18 -1.34 20.37
C SER A 280 1.84 -0.10 19.54
N PRO A 281 0.56 0.18 19.26
CA PRO A 281 0.16 1.44 18.62
C PRO A 281 0.68 2.69 19.33
N LYS A 282 0.84 2.64 20.65
CA LYS A 282 1.41 3.76 21.42
C LYS A 282 2.87 4.01 21.09
N THR A 283 3.66 2.96 20.87
CA THR A 283 5.07 3.03 20.45
C THR A 283 5.21 3.68 19.08
N TRP A 284 4.28 3.37 18.17
CA TRP A 284 4.27 3.87 16.81
C TRP A 284 3.45 5.14 16.62
N ARG A 285 2.93 5.72 17.72
CA ARG A 285 2.14 6.96 17.63
C ARG A 285 2.90 8.02 16.85
N ASP A 286 2.21 8.65 15.92
CA ASP A 286 2.71 9.83 15.25
C ASP A 286 2.66 11.02 16.23
N PRO A 287 3.81 11.67 16.54
CA PRO A 287 3.84 12.76 17.49
C PRO A 287 3.07 14.02 17.00
N ASP A 288 2.96 14.17 15.68
CA ASP A 288 2.25 15.28 15.04
C ASP A 288 0.78 14.96 14.79
N ALA A 289 0.33 13.76 15.14
CA ALA A 289 -1.11 13.45 15.12
C ALA A 289 -1.80 14.29 16.20
N ASP A 290 -3.01 14.77 15.89
CA ASP A 290 -3.80 15.54 16.84
C ASP A 290 -3.76 14.97 18.26
N PRO A 291 -3.53 15.78 19.27
CA PRO A 291 -3.76 15.34 20.62
C PRO A 291 -5.21 14.92 20.76
N ALA A 292 -5.41 13.70 21.25
CA ALA A 292 -6.73 13.13 21.50
C ALA A 292 -7.49 13.96 22.53
#